data_6638216764852bb4721ee7e27215218a
#
_entry.id   6638216764852bb4721ee7e27215218a
#
_cell.length_a   1.000
_cell.length_b   1.000
_cell.length_c   1.000
_cell.angle_alpha   90.00
_cell.angle_beta   90.00
_cell.angle_gamma   90.00
#
_symmetry.space_group_name_H-M   'P 1'
#
loop_
_entity.id
_entity.type
_entity.pdbx_description
1 polymer ?
#
loop_
_entity_poly.entity_id
_entity_poly.type
_entity_poly.pdbx_seq_one_letter_code
_entity_poly.pdbx_strand_id
1 'polypeptide(L)'
;DYDLNIMQPRQTLATITEKSLHGLDEVLEKAQPDIVLVHGDTSTTFAGALAAFYHKVPVGHVEAGLRTYDKYSPFPEEMNRKLTGQIATLHFAPTPRNRDNLAKEGITDGVFVMGNTVVDAIHMTVKSDFEFRDEQLKTLDFENNRVVLVTAHRRENYGEPMENICRAIAELSEAYPDVHFVYPVHLSPYVRETAEKFLGGNNRIHLIHPLAVDEMHNLMARCYLIMTDSGGLQEEAPSLGKPVLVLRRETERPEAIEAGTVKLAGVEQANIVKLARELFDDEDAYAKMAHAVNPYGDGKTSQRIVQAIEQYFGLREDGPAPFNP
;
A
#
# COMPACT_ATOMS: atom_id res chain seq x y z
N ASP A 1 12.61 -20.49 -3.18
CA ASP A 1 13.42 -21.41 -2.37
C ASP A 1 12.54 -22.40 -1.61
N TYR A 2 11.58 -21.94 -0.81
CA TYR A 2 10.63 -22.78 -0.09
C TYR A 2 9.19 -22.31 -0.35
N ASP A 3 8.35 -23.18 -0.88
CA ASP A 3 6.91 -22.93 -1.07
C ASP A 3 6.12 -23.87 -0.16
N LEU A 4 5.38 -23.31 0.78
CA LEU A 4 4.54 -24.09 1.70
C LEU A 4 3.23 -24.56 1.01
N ASN A 5 2.85 -23.94 -0.08
CA ASN A 5 1.64 -24.24 -0.87
C ASN A 5 0.38 -24.46 0.00
N ILE A 6 0.19 -23.59 0.99
CA ILE A 6 -0.86 -23.76 2.00
C ILE A 6 -2.22 -23.22 1.58
N MET A 7 -2.30 -22.43 0.49
CA MET A 7 -3.53 -21.76 0.08
C MET A 7 -4.60 -22.74 -0.41
N GLN A 8 -5.78 -22.68 0.18
CA GLN A 8 -6.95 -23.49 -0.17
C GLN A 8 -8.24 -22.66 -0.10
N PRO A 9 -9.27 -22.96 -0.89
CA PRO A 9 -10.56 -22.29 -0.79
C PRO A 9 -11.17 -22.42 0.62
N ARG A 10 -11.75 -21.32 1.11
CA ARG A 10 -12.50 -21.28 2.38
C ARG A 10 -11.70 -21.65 3.64
N GLN A 11 -10.41 -21.34 3.67
CA GLN A 11 -9.60 -21.53 4.87
C GLN A 11 -10.03 -20.57 5.99
N THR A 12 -9.95 -21.07 7.23
CA THR A 12 -10.07 -20.24 8.43
C THR A 12 -8.72 -19.60 8.79
N LEU A 13 -8.74 -18.52 9.56
CA LEU A 13 -7.51 -17.91 10.09
C LEU A 13 -6.70 -18.93 10.93
N ALA A 14 -7.38 -19.77 11.70
CA ALA A 14 -6.73 -20.83 12.49
C ALA A 14 -5.97 -21.81 11.58
N THR A 15 -6.59 -22.28 10.50
CA THR A 15 -5.95 -23.19 9.54
C THR A 15 -4.74 -22.56 8.84
N ILE A 16 -4.84 -21.27 8.49
CA ILE A 16 -3.73 -20.53 7.87
C ILE A 16 -2.56 -20.43 8.86
N THR A 17 -2.83 -20.03 10.10
CA THR A 17 -1.82 -19.88 11.14
C THR A 17 -1.14 -21.22 11.47
N GLU A 18 -1.92 -22.30 11.65
CA GLU A 18 -1.42 -23.64 11.93
C GLU A 18 -0.47 -24.13 10.83
N LYS A 19 -0.94 -24.08 9.57
CA LYS A 19 -0.14 -24.55 8.43
C LYS A 19 1.10 -23.70 8.19
N SER A 20 0.99 -22.36 8.34
CA SER A 20 2.14 -21.46 8.22
C SER A 20 3.17 -21.74 9.31
N LEU A 21 2.73 -21.88 10.57
CA LEU A 21 3.62 -22.13 11.69
C LEU A 21 4.36 -23.47 11.52
N HIS A 22 3.63 -24.54 11.23
CA HIS A 22 4.23 -25.87 11.04
C HIS A 22 5.19 -25.91 9.84
N GLY A 23 4.79 -25.38 8.69
CA GLY A 23 5.64 -25.36 7.49
C GLY A 23 6.89 -24.47 7.66
N LEU A 24 6.77 -23.35 8.37
CA LEU A 24 7.92 -22.48 8.66
C LEU A 24 8.86 -23.09 9.69
N ASP A 25 8.35 -23.85 10.67
CA ASP A 25 9.16 -24.63 11.58
C ASP A 25 10.10 -25.59 10.84
N GLU A 26 9.57 -26.36 9.90
CA GLU A 26 10.38 -27.25 9.05
C GLU A 26 11.39 -26.50 8.16
N VAL A 27 11.00 -25.32 7.64
CA VAL A 27 11.89 -24.48 6.83
C VAL A 27 13.05 -23.96 7.67
N LEU A 28 12.78 -23.46 8.86
CA LEU A 28 13.81 -22.92 9.76
C LEU A 28 14.79 -23.99 10.24
N GLU A 29 14.30 -25.20 10.51
CA GLU A 29 15.16 -26.33 10.86
C GLU A 29 16.16 -26.67 9.75
N LYS A 30 15.74 -26.55 8.48
CA LYS A 30 16.58 -26.82 7.31
C LYS A 30 17.49 -25.65 6.93
N ALA A 31 16.95 -24.43 6.95
CA ALA A 31 17.64 -23.24 6.46
C ALA A 31 18.62 -22.64 7.47
N GLN A 32 18.34 -22.80 8.78
CA GLN A 32 19.14 -22.29 9.90
C GLN A 32 19.59 -20.81 9.70
N PRO A 33 18.68 -19.87 9.45
CA PRO A 33 19.04 -18.48 9.19
C PRO A 33 19.54 -17.79 10.47
N ASP A 34 20.43 -16.80 10.31
CA ASP A 34 20.89 -15.94 11.41
C ASP A 34 19.83 -14.92 11.84
N ILE A 35 18.92 -14.55 10.97
CA ILE A 35 17.78 -13.64 11.22
C ILE A 35 16.60 -14.00 10.32
N VAL A 36 15.39 -13.79 10.80
CA VAL A 36 14.17 -13.88 10.00
C VAL A 36 13.58 -12.49 9.84
N LEU A 37 13.34 -12.08 8.61
CA LEU A 37 12.59 -10.85 8.32
C LEU A 37 11.12 -11.19 8.04
N VAL A 38 10.23 -10.52 8.76
CA VAL A 38 8.78 -10.57 8.52
C VAL A 38 8.27 -9.18 8.14
N HIS A 39 7.28 -9.12 7.26
CA HIS A 39 6.80 -7.86 6.71
C HIS A 39 5.31 -7.66 6.97
N GLY A 40 4.95 -6.49 7.47
CA GLY A 40 3.55 -6.06 7.64
C GLY A 40 2.84 -6.82 8.77
N ASP A 41 1.64 -7.34 8.48
CA ASP A 41 0.67 -7.68 9.51
C ASP A 41 -0.21 -8.89 9.20
N THR A 42 0.12 -9.67 8.18
CA THR A 42 -0.65 -10.86 7.83
C THR A 42 -0.50 -11.97 8.90
N SER A 43 -1.41 -12.96 8.87
CA SER A 43 -1.27 -14.14 9.72
C SER A 43 0.04 -14.90 9.48
N THR A 44 0.56 -14.85 8.25
CA THR A 44 1.87 -15.43 7.89
C THR A 44 3.03 -14.65 8.54
N THR A 45 2.93 -13.32 8.61
CA THR A 45 3.91 -12.47 9.32
C THR A 45 4.02 -12.86 10.77
N PHE A 46 2.89 -12.99 11.46
CA PHE A 46 2.85 -13.42 12.86
C PHE A 46 3.36 -14.86 13.03
N ALA A 47 2.92 -15.80 12.19
CA ALA A 47 3.37 -17.19 12.26
C ALA A 47 4.88 -17.31 12.01
N GLY A 48 5.44 -16.52 11.09
CA GLY A 48 6.87 -16.47 10.81
C GLY A 48 7.70 -15.95 11.99
N ALA A 49 7.23 -14.88 12.64
CA ALA A 49 7.85 -14.35 13.84
C ALA A 49 7.82 -15.37 14.98
N LEU A 50 6.68 -16.06 15.19
CA LEU A 50 6.54 -17.06 16.24
C LEU A 50 7.39 -18.29 15.98
N ALA A 51 7.47 -18.80 14.76
CA ALA A 51 8.35 -19.90 14.38
C ALA A 51 9.83 -19.56 14.65
N ALA A 52 10.28 -18.38 14.19
CA ALA A 52 11.64 -17.90 14.44
C ALA A 52 11.96 -17.81 15.94
N PHE A 53 11.02 -17.31 16.74
CA PHE A 53 11.17 -17.24 18.20
C PHE A 53 11.37 -18.63 18.82
N TYR A 54 10.63 -19.65 18.38
CA TYR A 54 10.79 -21.02 18.87
C TYR A 54 12.17 -21.61 18.55
N HIS A 55 12.74 -21.24 17.40
CA HIS A 55 14.10 -21.59 16.99
C HIS A 55 15.18 -20.68 17.60
N LYS A 56 14.80 -19.70 18.44
CA LYS A 56 15.72 -18.68 19.01
C LYS A 56 16.47 -17.88 17.96
N VAL A 57 15.87 -17.71 16.79
CA VAL A 57 16.37 -16.87 15.71
C VAL A 57 15.80 -15.45 15.88
N PRO A 58 16.63 -14.41 15.89
CA PRO A 58 16.16 -13.03 15.98
C PRO A 58 15.23 -12.66 14.80
N VAL A 59 14.25 -11.81 15.10
CA VAL A 59 13.25 -11.38 14.12
C VAL A 59 13.40 -9.89 13.84
N GLY A 60 13.48 -9.52 12.56
CA GLY A 60 13.33 -8.15 12.10
C GLY A 60 11.93 -7.92 11.52
N HIS A 61 11.18 -6.98 12.08
CA HIS A 61 9.83 -6.63 11.63
C HIS A 61 9.88 -5.41 10.72
N VAL A 62 9.68 -5.61 9.43
CA VAL A 62 9.55 -4.56 8.41
C VAL A 62 8.13 -4.01 8.42
N GLU A 63 7.97 -2.69 8.31
CA GLU A 63 6.70 -1.97 8.44
C GLU A 63 6.12 -2.06 9.88
N ALA A 64 7.00 -1.96 10.87
CA ALA A 64 6.64 -2.05 12.28
C ALA A 64 5.96 -0.77 12.79
N GLY A 65 5.02 -0.91 13.73
CA GLY A 65 4.48 0.21 14.50
C GLY A 65 3.21 0.85 13.95
N LEU A 66 2.63 0.38 12.85
CA LEU A 66 1.28 0.76 12.44
C LEU A 66 0.26 0.35 13.50
N ARG A 67 -0.64 1.26 13.90
CA ARG A 67 -1.67 1.01 14.92
C ARG A 67 -2.97 1.75 14.61
N THR A 68 -4.07 1.04 14.81
CA THR A 68 -5.42 1.62 14.90
C THR A 68 -5.89 1.70 16.35
N TYR A 69 -5.30 0.91 17.24
CA TYR A 69 -5.71 0.71 18.64
C TYR A 69 -7.08 0.03 18.82
N ASP A 70 -7.74 -0.36 17.73
CA ASP A 70 -8.90 -1.23 17.74
C ASP A 70 -8.49 -2.64 17.30
N LYS A 71 -8.46 -3.59 18.25
CA LYS A 71 -8.03 -4.98 18.00
C LYS A 71 -8.86 -5.73 16.96
N TYR A 72 -10.01 -5.19 16.60
CA TYR A 72 -10.92 -5.77 15.61
C TYR A 72 -11.00 -4.98 14.31
N SER A 73 -10.20 -3.89 14.16
CA SER A 73 -10.20 -3.08 12.96
C SER A 73 -8.79 -2.51 12.63
N PRO A 74 -8.12 -2.98 11.58
CA PRO A 74 -8.46 -4.12 10.73
C PRO A 74 -8.31 -5.45 11.49
N PHE A 75 -9.06 -6.46 11.09
CA PHE A 75 -9.04 -7.78 11.70
C PHE A 75 -8.61 -8.85 10.69
N PRO A 76 -7.61 -9.70 11.01
CA PRO A 76 -6.87 -9.84 12.29
C PRO A 76 -5.60 -8.97 12.41
N GLU A 77 -5.34 -8.06 11.47
CA GLU A 77 -4.07 -7.39 11.24
C GLU A 77 -3.57 -6.60 12.46
N GLU A 78 -4.45 -5.88 13.17
CA GLU A 78 -4.03 -5.08 14.34
C GLU A 78 -3.43 -5.95 15.45
N MET A 79 -4.01 -7.14 15.69
CA MET A 79 -3.46 -8.07 16.68
C MET A 79 -2.19 -8.75 16.18
N ASN A 80 -2.11 -9.08 14.89
CA ASN A 80 -0.89 -9.63 14.30
C ASN A 80 0.29 -8.66 14.48
N ARG A 81 0.06 -7.35 14.23
CA ARG A 81 1.08 -6.29 14.44
C ARG A 81 1.58 -6.26 15.87
N LYS A 82 0.66 -6.26 16.83
CA LYS A 82 1.00 -6.23 18.27
C LYS A 82 1.79 -7.44 18.70
N LEU A 83 1.33 -8.63 18.34
CA LEU A 83 1.99 -9.88 18.71
C LEU A 83 3.37 -9.99 18.05
N THR A 84 3.49 -9.65 16.76
CA THR A 84 4.77 -9.62 16.06
C THR A 84 5.73 -8.62 16.71
N GLY A 85 5.24 -7.44 17.09
CA GLY A 85 6.03 -6.41 17.75
C GLY A 85 6.60 -6.86 19.10
N GLN A 86 5.88 -7.70 19.86
CA GLN A 86 6.40 -8.26 21.13
C GLN A 86 7.45 -9.35 20.92
N ILE A 87 7.47 -10.00 19.76
CA ILE A 87 8.43 -11.07 19.42
C ILE A 87 9.70 -10.50 18.77
N ALA A 88 9.56 -9.47 17.93
CA ALA A 88 10.64 -8.95 17.12
C ALA A 88 11.78 -8.35 17.96
N THR A 89 13.02 -8.51 17.47
CA THR A 89 14.24 -7.96 18.03
C THR A 89 14.59 -6.62 17.40
N LEU A 90 14.35 -6.48 16.09
CA LEU A 90 14.55 -5.26 15.32
C LEU A 90 13.22 -4.80 14.74
N HIS A 91 12.94 -3.50 14.83
CA HIS A 91 11.70 -2.89 14.39
C HIS A 91 12.00 -1.78 13.37
N PHE A 92 11.63 -2.01 12.13
CA PHE A 92 11.84 -1.06 11.04
C PHE A 92 10.54 -0.27 10.81
N ALA A 93 10.42 0.84 11.53
CA ALA A 93 9.24 1.69 11.51
C ALA A 93 9.26 2.62 10.28
N PRO A 94 8.17 2.72 9.49
CA PRO A 94 8.11 3.61 8.34
C PRO A 94 8.25 5.09 8.72
N THR A 95 7.60 5.54 9.79
CA THR A 95 7.53 6.95 10.18
C THR A 95 7.86 7.15 11.66
N PRO A 96 8.17 8.39 12.10
CA PRO A 96 8.30 8.71 13.51
C PRO A 96 7.04 8.34 14.33
N ARG A 97 5.84 8.50 13.78
CA ARG A 97 4.58 8.10 14.43
C ARG A 97 4.54 6.60 14.72
N ASN A 98 5.01 5.78 13.79
CA ASN A 98 5.07 4.33 13.97
C ASN A 98 6.05 3.95 15.09
N ARG A 99 7.22 4.59 15.19
CA ARG A 99 8.14 4.46 16.33
C ARG A 99 7.47 4.85 17.64
N ASP A 100 6.75 5.96 17.65
CA ASP A 100 6.08 6.46 18.87
C ASP A 100 4.95 5.51 19.32
N ASN A 101 4.29 4.82 18.39
CA ASN A 101 3.32 3.79 18.69
C ASN A 101 3.98 2.56 19.37
N LEU A 102 5.15 2.14 18.90
CA LEU A 102 5.93 1.08 19.55
C LEU A 102 6.36 1.50 20.96
N ALA A 103 6.82 2.73 21.14
CA ALA A 103 7.23 3.25 22.43
C ALA A 103 6.08 3.27 23.47
N LYS A 104 4.83 3.56 23.04
CA LYS A 104 3.64 3.47 23.90
C LYS A 104 3.36 2.05 24.41
N GLU A 105 3.86 1.04 23.70
CA GLU A 105 3.75 -0.37 24.07
C GLU A 105 5.00 -0.89 24.80
N GLY A 106 5.92 0.02 25.18
CA GLY A 106 7.15 -0.30 25.90
C GLY A 106 8.27 -0.83 25.00
N ILE A 107 8.13 -0.76 23.68
CA ILE A 107 9.14 -1.19 22.71
C ILE A 107 9.98 0.01 22.32
N THR A 108 11.19 0.13 22.89
CA THR A 108 12.11 1.27 22.68
C THR A 108 13.45 0.83 22.09
N ASP A 109 13.85 -0.40 22.34
CA ASP A 109 15.13 -0.94 21.87
C ASP A 109 14.99 -1.56 20.47
N GLY A 110 16.03 -1.46 19.66
CA GLY A 110 16.04 -2.01 18.30
C GLY A 110 15.04 -1.37 17.33
N VAL A 111 14.55 -0.14 17.63
CA VAL A 111 13.57 0.59 16.82
C VAL A 111 14.26 1.62 15.96
N PHE A 112 14.03 1.55 14.64
CA PHE A 112 14.63 2.43 13.66
C PHE A 112 13.55 3.05 12.76
N VAL A 113 13.62 4.36 12.50
CA VAL A 113 12.78 5.02 11.51
C VAL A 113 13.48 4.94 10.16
N MET A 114 12.89 4.21 9.22
CA MET A 114 13.56 3.79 7.97
C MET A 114 12.90 4.33 6.69
N GLY A 115 11.64 4.71 6.74
CA GLY A 115 10.73 4.80 5.60
C GLY A 115 10.04 3.45 5.34
N ASN A 116 9.26 3.37 4.26
CA ASN A 116 8.58 2.15 3.83
C ASN A 116 9.24 1.58 2.57
N THR A 117 9.52 0.28 2.56
CA THR A 117 10.12 -0.47 1.44
C THR A 117 9.27 -0.46 0.18
N VAL A 118 7.98 -0.12 0.27
CA VAL A 118 7.11 0.03 -0.88
C VAL A 118 7.60 1.14 -1.83
N VAL A 119 8.23 2.20 -1.28
CA VAL A 119 8.82 3.27 -2.08
C VAL A 119 10.09 2.78 -2.82
N ASP A 120 10.88 1.93 -2.19
CA ASP A 120 12.02 1.26 -2.87
C ASP A 120 11.52 0.38 -4.02
N ALA A 121 10.47 -0.41 -3.77
CA ALA A 121 9.90 -1.32 -4.76
C ALA A 121 9.38 -0.58 -6.00
N ILE A 122 8.71 0.55 -5.82
CA ILE A 122 8.18 1.32 -6.95
C ILE A 122 9.31 1.91 -7.81
N HIS A 123 10.40 2.38 -7.19
CA HIS A 123 11.58 2.85 -7.91
C HIS A 123 12.30 1.74 -8.70
N MET A 124 12.18 0.48 -8.27
CA MET A 124 12.75 -0.66 -8.99
C MET A 124 11.90 -1.13 -10.16
N THR A 125 10.58 -0.95 -10.09
CA THR A 125 9.62 -1.49 -11.06
C THR A 125 9.20 -0.49 -12.13
N VAL A 126 9.24 0.81 -11.83
CA VAL A 126 8.93 1.86 -12.81
C VAL A 126 10.07 1.99 -13.81
N LYS A 127 9.71 1.92 -15.10
CA LYS A 127 10.65 2.01 -16.23
C LYS A 127 10.11 2.94 -17.29
N SER A 128 10.98 3.75 -17.89
CA SER A 128 10.60 4.68 -18.97
C SER A 128 10.14 3.96 -20.23
N ASP A 129 10.71 2.78 -20.51
CA ASP A 129 10.44 1.93 -21.67
C ASP A 129 9.49 0.76 -21.37
N PHE A 130 8.70 0.86 -20.29
CA PHE A 130 7.78 -0.21 -19.92
C PHE A 130 6.65 -0.38 -20.95
N GLU A 131 6.46 -1.61 -21.39
CA GLU A 131 5.36 -2.02 -22.27
C GLU A 131 4.27 -2.72 -21.46
N PHE A 132 3.05 -2.18 -21.51
CA PHE A 132 1.89 -2.81 -20.87
C PHE A 132 1.51 -4.12 -21.57
N ARG A 133 1.00 -5.08 -20.80
CA ARG A 133 0.42 -6.32 -21.33
C ARG A 133 -1.05 -6.17 -21.68
N ASP A 134 -1.77 -5.31 -20.94
CA ASP A 134 -3.17 -5.00 -21.21
C ASP A 134 -3.35 -4.22 -22.52
N GLU A 135 -4.23 -4.71 -23.41
CA GLU A 135 -4.41 -4.15 -24.75
C GLU A 135 -5.00 -2.73 -24.75
N GLN A 136 -5.81 -2.38 -23.75
CA GLN A 136 -6.36 -1.03 -23.64
C GLN A 136 -5.27 -0.04 -23.22
N LEU A 137 -4.37 -0.46 -22.31
CA LEU A 137 -3.25 0.37 -21.87
C LEU A 137 -2.18 0.56 -22.94
N LYS A 138 -1.97 -0.42 -23.83
CA LYS A 138 -1.07 -0.29 -24.99
C LYS A 138 -1.48 0.83 -25.94
N THR A 139 -2.78 1.01 -26.09
CA THR A 139 -3.37 1.97 -27.07
C THR A 139 -3.72 3.31 -26.44
N LEU A 140 -3.67 3.44 -25.13
CA LEU A 140 -4.01 4.67 -24.42
C LEU A 140 -2.91 5.71 -24.61
N ASP A 141 -3.30 6.87 -25.12
CA ASP A 141 -2.40 8.01 -25.33
C ASP A 141 -2.21 8.80 -24.01
N PHE A 142 -1.15 8.47 -23.29
CA PHE A 142 -0.76 9.13 -22.03
C PHE A 142 -0.12 10.51 -22.22
N GLU A 143 0.28 10.86 -23.44
CA GLU A 143 0.95 12.15 -23.71
C GLU A 143 -0.08 13.26 -23.93
N ASN A 144 -1.18 12.95 -24.61
CA ASN A 144 -2.20 13.95 -24.97
C ASN A 144 -3.43 13.89 -24.07
N ASN A 145 -3.58 12.90 -23.22
CA ASN A 145 -4.70 12.76 -22.31
C ASN A 145 -4.25 12.73 -20.85
N ARG A 146 -5.04 13.35 -19.98
CA ARG A 146 -4.90 13.19 -18.54
C ARG A 146 -5.51 11.85 -18.12
N VAL A 147 -4.71 10.95 -17.60
CA VAL A 147 -5.18 9.63 -17.17
C VAL A 147 -5.37 9.61 -15.66
N VAL A 148 -6.54 9.19 -15.20
CA VAL A 148 -6.87 8.98 -13.80
C VAL A 148 -6.91 7.49 -13.51
N LEU A 149 -6.05 7.01 -12.61
CA LEU A 149 -6.13 5.66 -12.09
C LEU A 149 -7.21 5.61 -11.00
N VAL A 150 -8.12 4.65 -11.11
CA VAL A 150 -9.15 4.39 -10.08
C VAL A 150 -8.94 3.01 -9.48
N THR A 151 -8.94 2.92 -8.14
CA THR A 151 -9.08 1.64 -7.45
C THR A 151 -10.09 1.78 -6.31
N ALA A 152 -11.16 1.01 -6.36
CA ALA A 152 -12.19 0.99 -5.32
C ALA A 152 -12.73 -0.44 -5.16
N HIS A 153 -12.49 -1.06 -4.01
CA HIS A 153 -12.85 -2.46 -3.79
C HIS A 153 -13.08 -2.83 -2.32
N ARG A 154 -12.89 -1.88 -1.40
CA ARG A 154 -13.07 -2.15 0.02
C ARG A 154 -14.52 -2.45 0.34
N ARG A 155 -14.76 -3.44 1.22
CA ARG A 155 -16.09 -3.88 1.61
C ARG A 155 -16.91 -2.78 2.30
N GLU A 156 -16.23 -1.87 2.99
CA GLU A 156 -16.87 -0.69 3.63
C GLU A 156 -17.52 0.27 2.61
N ASN A 157 -17.06 0.21 1.35
CA ASN A 157 -17.61 1.01 0.26
C ASN A 157 -18.74 0.31 -0.50
N TYR A 158 -19.12 -0.92 -0.16
CA TYR A 158 -20.23 -1.60 -0.86
C TYR A 158 -21.57 -0.89 -0.63
N GLY A 159 -22.46 -0.93 -1.60
CA GLY A 159 -23.74 -0.22 -1.60
C GLY A 159 -23.63 1.20 -2.18
N GLU A 160 -24.35 2.11 -1.58
CA GLU A 160 -24.43 3.51 -2.01
C GLU A 160 -23.07 4.21 -2.16
N PRO A 161 -22.07 4.00 -1.28
CA PRO A 161 -20.74 4.58 -1.45
C PRO A 161 -20.10 4.23 -2.79
N MET A 162 -20.13 2.95 -3.19
CA MET A 162 -19.54 2.51 -4.46
C MET A 162 -20.31 3.09 -5.67
N GLU A 163 -21.63 3.17 -5.60
CA GLU A 163 -22.44 3.81 -6.63
C GLU A 163 -22.10 5.31 -6.75
N ASN A 164 -21.92 6.02 -5.63
CA ASN A 164 -21.54 7.44 -5.63
C ASN A 164 -20.15 7.66 -6.24
N ILE A 165 -19.18 6.78 -5.94
CA ILE A 165 -17.86 6.81 -6.58
C ILE A 165 -18.00 6.64 -8.10
N CYS A 166 -18.77 5.65 -8.55
CA CYS A 166 -18.98 5.42 -9.98
C CYS A 166 -19.69 6.59 -10.65
N ARG A 167 -20.71 7.18 -10.02
CA ARG A 167 -21.40 8.37 -10.55
C ARG A 167 -20.46 9.58 -10.64
N ALA A 168 -19.57 9.77 -9.66
CA ALA A 168 -18.56 10.84 -9.72
C ALA A 168 -17.62 10.66 -10.91
N ILE A 169 -17.15 9.46 -11.17
CA ILE A 169 -16.28 9.13 -12.31
C ILE A 169 -17.02 9.40 -13.64
N ALA A 170 -18.28 8.97 -13.77
CA ALA A 170 -19.09 9.20 -14.96
C ALA A 170 -19.28 10.70 -15.23
N GLU A 171 -19.66 11.48 -14.19
CA GLU A 171 -19.83 12.93 -14.28
C GLU A 171 -18.53 13.64 -14.71
N LEU A 172 -17.39 13.27 -14.12
CA LEU A 172 -16.10 13.84 -14.48
C LEU A 172 -15.67 13.47 -15.90
N SER A 173 -15.94 12.25 -16.33
CA SER A 173 -15.67 11.82 -17.71
C SER A 173 -16.48 12.62 -18.74
N GLU A 174 -17.72 12.99 -18.42
CA GLU A 174 -18.54 13.85 -19.28
C GLU A 174 -18.04 15.30 -19.32
N ALA A 175 -17.61 15.81 -18.15
CA ALA A 175 -17.17 17.19 -18.00
C ALA A 175 -15.80 17.48 -18.64
N TYR A 176 -14.91 16.49 -18.70
CA TYR A 176 -13.52 16.64 -19.16
C TYR A 176 -13.22 15.67 -20.32
N PRO A 177 -13.34 16.11 -21.57
CA PRO A 177 -13.13 15.25 -22.75
C PRO A 177 -11.71 14.72 -22.92
N ASP A 178 -10.72 15.38 -22.33
CA ASP A 178 -9.30 15.01 -22.34
C ASP A 178 -8.91 14.09 -21.17
N VAL A 179 -9.87 13.76 -20.28
CA VAL A 179 -9.60 12.89 -19.11
C VAL A 179 -10.09 11.48 -19.39
N HIS A 180 -9.18 10.53 -19.28
CA HIS A 180 -9.46 9.10 -19.32
C HIS A 180 -9.34 8.47 -17.94
N PHE A 181 -10.28 7.60 -17.60
CA PHE A 181 -10.26 6.85 -16.34
C PHE A 181 -9.87 5.41 -16.62
N VAL A 182 -8.86 4.92 -15.90
CA VAL A 182 -8.46 3.51 -15.93
C VAL A 182 -8.80 2.89 -14.59
N TYR A 183 -9.68 1.90 -14.62
CA TYR A 183 -10.13 1.20 -13.43
C TYR A 183 -9.83 -0.29 -13.54
N PRO A 184 -8.69 -0.77 -12.95
CA PRO A 184 -8.46 -2.19 -12.75
C PRO A 184 -9.49 -2.75 -11.77
N VAL A 185 -10.53 -3.39 -12.31
CA VAL A 185 -11.72 -3.78 -11.54
C VAL A 185 -11.44 -5.05 -10.75
N HIS A 186 -11.61 -4.99 -9.43
CA HIS A 186 -11.46 -6.13 -8.55
C HIS A 186 -12.37 -7.29 -8.94
N LEU A 187 -11.91 -8.55 -8.77
CA LEU A 187 -12.63 -9.75 -9.19
C LEU A 187 -13.92 -10.05 -8.43
N SER A 188 -14.22 -9.30 -7.36
CA SER A 188 -15.52 -9.40 -6.65
C SER A 188 -16.68 -9.16 -7.62
N PRO A 189 -17.65 -10.07 -7.70
CA PRO A 189 -18.84 -9.89 -8.57
C PRO A 189 -19.54 -8.57 -8.31
N TYR A 190 -19.69 -8.21 -7.05
CA TYR A 190 -20.33 -6.96 -6.63
C TYR A 190 -19.64 -5.71 -7.23
N VAL A 191 -18.30 -5.64 -7.17
CA VAL A 191 -17.55 -4.50 -7.70
C VAL A 191 -17.65 -4.45 -9.22
N ARG A 192 -17.55 -5.61 -9.89
CA ARG A 192 -17.67 -5.72 -11.35
C ARG A 192 -19.03 -5.30 -11.85
N GLU A 193 -20.10 -5.82 -11.26
CA GLU A 193 -21.49 -5.52 -11.65
C GLU A 193 -21.80 -4.02 -11.44
N THR A 194 -21.33 -3.44 -10.33
CA THR A 194 -21.51 -2.02 -10.05
C THR A 194 -20.74 -1.15 -11.04
N ALA A 195 -19.46 -1.45 -11.27
CA ALA A 195 -18.63 -0.71 -12.22
C ALA A 195 -19.23 -0.77 -13.65
N GLU A 196 -19.60 -1.95 -14.12
CA GLU A 196 -20.21 -2.14 -15.45
C GLU A 196 -21.54 -1.39 -15.57
N LYS A 197 -22.40 -1.43 -14.54
CA LYS A 197 -23.70 -0.75 -14.53
C LYS A 197 -23.58 0.77 -14.70
N PHE A 198 -22.62 1.40 -14.04
CA PHE A 198 -22.51 2.86 -13.99
C PHE A 198 -21.49 3.44 -14.98
N LEU A 199 -20.49 2.65 -15.38
CA LEU A 199 -19.33 3.10 -16.14
C LEU A 199 -19.21 2.41 -17.49
N GLY A 200 -19.91 1.29 -17.70
CA GLY A 200 -19.86 0.53 -18.94
C GLY A 200 -20.32 1.34 -20.16
N GLY A 201 -19.70 1.10 -21.30
CA GLY A 201 -20.05 1.72 -22.58
C GLY A 201 -19.50 3.14 -22.78
N ASN A 202 -18.77 3.72 -21.83
CA ASN A 202 -18.09 4.99 -21.99
C ASN A 202 -16.65 4.75 -22.52
N ASN A 203 -16.34 5.28 -23.69
CA ASN A 203 -15.05 5.09 -24.36
C ASN A 203 -13.85 5.77 -23.68
N ARG A 204 -14.08 6.63 -22.70
CA ARG A 204 -13.04 7.25 -21.87
C ARG A 204 -12.90 6.61 -20.49
N ILE A 205 -13.67 5.57 -20.21
CA ILE A 205 -13.57 4.79 -18.97
C ILE A 205 -13.18 3.36 -19.31
N HIS A 206 -11.95 3.00 -18.94
CA HIS A 206 -11.34 1.72 -19.25
C HIS A 206 -11.49 0.78 -18.05
N LEU A 207 -12.50 -0.10 -18.09
CA LEU A 207 -12.67 -1.16 -17.10
C LEU A 207 -11.79 -2.34 -17.53
N ILE A 208 -10.67 -2.54 -16.83
CA ILE A 208 -9.67 -3.56 -17.17
C ILE A 208 -9.58 -4.63 -16.10
N HIS A 209 -8.87 -5.71 -16.37
CA HIS A 209 -8.55 -6.72 -15.38
C HIS A 209 -7.56 -6.18 -14.33
N PRO A 210 -7.54 -6.76 -13.11
CA PRO A 210 -6.50 -6.44 -12.13
C PRO A 210 -5.11 -6.59 -12.73
N LEU A 211 -4.26 -5.62 -12.46
CA LEU A 211 -2.90 -5.56 -12.99
C LEU A 211 -1.91 -6.27 -12.07
N ALA A 212 -0.84 -6.79 -12.63
CA ALA A 212 0.34 -7.17 -11.85
C ALA A 212 1.05 -5.93 -11.30
N VAL A 213 1.87 -6.11 -10.27
CA VAL A 213 2.50 -5.00 -9.52
C VAL A 213 3.32 -4.09 -10.44
N ASP A 214 4.11 -4.68 -11.35
CA ASP A 214 4.91 -3.92 -12.31
C ASP A 214 4.07 -3.06 -13.26
N GLU A 215 2.96 -3.59 -13.77
CA GLU A 215 2.01 -2.82 -14.60
C GLU A 215 1.32 -1.71 -13.80
N MET A 216 0.90 -2.03 -12.57
CA MET A 216 0.26 -1.04 -11.68
C MET A 216 1.20 0.14 -11.40
N HIS A 217 2.45 -0.12 -11.03
CA HIS A 217 3.44 0.93 -10.75
C HIS A 217 3.75 1.79 -11.97
N ASN A 218 3.86 1.18 -13.17
CA ASN A 218 4.09 1.93 -14.40
C ASN A 218 2.85 2.71 -14.87
N LEU A 219 1.63 2.21 -14.60
CA LEU A 219 0.40 2.96 -14.80
C LEU A 219 0.33 4.16 -13.85
N MET A 220 0.63 3.97 -12.56
CA MET A 220 0.71 5.06 -11.58
C MET A 220 1.72 6.14 -12.00
N ALA A 221 2.89 5.75 -12.50
CA ALA A 221 3.91 6.69 -12.96
C ALA A 221 3.45 7.54 -14.16
N ARG A 222 2.57 7.01 -15.01
CA ARG A 222 2.04 7.69 -16.20
C ARG A 222 0.70 8.41 -15.97
N CYS A 223 0.06 8.17 -14.83
CA CYS A 223 -1.19 8.85 -14.48
C CYS A 223 -0.99 10.34 -14.17
N TYR A 224 -2.07 11.10 -14.36
CA TYR A 224 -2.21 12.47 -13.87
C TYR A 224 -2.64 12.47 -12.40
N LEU A 225 -3.67 11.73 -12.05
CA LEU A 225 -4.32 11.70 -10.74
C LEU A 225 -4.64 10.25 -10.34
N ILE A 226 -4.65 9.96 -9.04
CA ILE A 226 -5.05 8.66 -8.51
C ILE A 226 -6.23 8.84 -7.56
N MET A 227 -7.29 8.07 -7.78
CA MET A 227 -8.47 7.97 -6.92
C MET A 227 -8.52 6.58 -6.33
N THR A 228 -8.36 6.43 -5.01
CA THR A 228 -8.18 5.10 -4.41
C THR A 228 -8.79 4.94 -3.03
N ASP A 229 -9.26 3.73 -2.72
CA ASP A 229 -9.56 3.29 -1.36
C ASP A 229 -8.45 2.41 -0.75
N SER A 230 -7.34 2.19 -1.47
CA SER A 230 -6.19 1.42 -1.01
C SER A 230 -5.28 2.21 -0.07
N GLY A 231 -4.86 1.59 1.05
CA GLY A 231 -3.85 2.17 1.94
C GLY A 231 -2.46 2.24 1.30
N GLY A 232 -2.04 1.20 0.58
CA GLY A 232 -0.72 1.14 -0.06
C GLY A 232 -0.53 2.24 -1.10
N LEU A 233 -1.51 2.49 -1.97
CA LEU A 233 -1.40 3.53 -2.99
C LEU A 233 -1.25 4.95 -2.40
N GLN A 234 -1.72 5.18 -1.18
CA GLN A 234 -1.53 6.45 -0.47
C GLN A 234 -0.06 6.68 -0.06
N GLU A 235 0.73 5.62 0.04
CA GLU A 235 2.16 5.67 0.35
C GLU A 235 3.01 5.66 -0.93
N GLU A 236 2.58 4.89 -1.94
CA GLU A 236 3.29 4.66 -3.20
C GLU A 236 3.19 5.86 -4.16
N ALA A 237 1.98 6.34 -4.43
CA ALA A 237 1.71 7.35 -5.44
C ALA A 237 2.44 8.69 -5.20
N PRO A 238 2.54 9.20 -3.97
CA PRO A 238 3.31 10.41 -3.67
C PRO A 238 4.80 10.31 -4.04
N SER A 239 5.39 9.11 -4.01
CA SER A 239 6.79 8.92 -4.42
C SER A 239 7.02 9.15 -5.92
N LEU A 240 5.95 9.12 -6.70
CA LEU A 240 5.93 9.40 -8.13
C LEU A 240 5.46 10.84 -8.45
N GLY A 241 5.26 11.68 -7.43
CA GLY A 241 4.71 13.01 -7.59
C GLY A 241 3.25 13.02 -8.09
N LYS A 242 2.47 12.01 -7.72
CA LYS A 242 1.07 11.90 -8.15
C LYS A 242 0.12 12.27 -7.02
N PRO A 243 -0.75 13.29 -7.20
CA PRO A 243 -1.80 13.61 -6.25
C PRO A 243 -2.76 12.43 -6.06
N VAL A 244 -3.25 12.26 -4.83
CA VAL A 244 -4.16 11.17 -4.48
C VAL A 244 -5.44 11.71 -3.85
N LEU A 245 -6.58 11.27 -4.37
CA LEU A 245 -7.89 11.43 -3.74
C LEU A 245 -8.29 10.11 -3.08
N VAL A 246 -8.42 10.12 -1.76
CA VAL A 246 -8.76 8.94 -0.97
C VAL A 246 -10.26 8.78 -0.90
N LEU A 247 -10.80 7.69 -1.50
CA LEU A 247 -12.21 7.36 -1.61
C LEU A 247 -12.71 6.61 -0.36
N ARG A 248 -12.49 7.20 0.80
CA ARG A 248 -12.87 6.66 2.12
C ARG A 248 -13.32 7.78 3.04
N ARG A 249 -14.10 7.45 4.07
CA ARG A 249 -14.48 8.41 5.12
C ARG A 249 -13.34 8.69 6.08
N GLU A 250 -12.46 7.72 6.28
CA GLU A 250 -11.30 7.78 7.17
C GLU A 250 -10.09 7.15 6.50
N THR A 251 -8.89 7.50 6.97
CA THR A 251 -7.65 6.84 6.58
C THR A 251 -6.77 6.57 7.78
N GLU A 252 -6.10 5.43 7.76
CA GLU A 252 -5.04 5.08 8.71
C GLU A 252 -3.67 5.68 8.35
N ARG A 253 -3.62 6.58 7.36
CA ARG A 253 -2.42 7.28 6.87
C ARG A 253 -2.55 8.79 7.07
N PRO A 254 -2.71 9.29 8.32
CA PRO A 254 -2.87 10.72 8.56
C PRO A 254 -1.65 11.53 8.16
N GLU A 255 -0.45 10.94 8.18
CA GLU A 255 0.79 11.61 7.76
C GLU A 255 0.74 12.09 6.30
N ALA A 256 0.11 11.33 5.40
CA ALA A 256 -0.05 11.73 4.00
C ALA A 256 -0.95 12.95 3.83
N ILE A 257 -2.01 13.06 4.66
CA ILE A 257 -2.89 14.24 4.70
C ILE A 257 -2.12 15.44 5.26
N GLU A 258 -1.41 15.25 6.37
CA GLU A 258 -0.62 16.31 7.03
C GLU A 258 0.51 16.81 6.11
N ALA A 259 1.16 15.94 5.37
CA ALA A 259 2.15 16.28 4.36
C ALA A 259 1.55 16.94 3.11
N GLY A 260 0.24 16.82 2.89
CA GLY A 260 -0.45 17.37 1.73
C GLY A 260 -0.31 16.56 0.45
N THR A 261 0.19 15.33 0.52
CA THR A 261 0.33 14.43 -0.64
C THR A 261 -0.99 13.78 -1.04
N VAL A 262 -1.94 13.69 -0.11
CA VAL A 262 -3.28 13.13 -0.37
C VAL A 262 -4.38 14.04 0.17
N LYS A 263 -5.57 13.98 -0.43
CA LYS A 263 -6.80 14.58 0.10
C LYS A 263 -7.85 13.51 0.36
N LEU A 264 -8.52 13.58 1.52
CA LEU A 264 -9.63 12.70 1.84
C LEU A 264 -10.89 13.16 1.10
N ALA A 265 -11.24 12.47 0.02
CA ALA A 265 -12.40 12.81 -0.80
C ALA A 265 -13.72 12.25 -0.25
N GLY A 266 -13.65 11.28 0.66
CA GLY A 266 -14.84 10.60 1.15
C GLY A 266 -15.46 9.72 0.07
N VAL A 267 -16.75 9.43 0.24
CA VAL A 267 -17.51 8.56 -0.65
C VAL A 267 -18.77 9.26 -1.22
N GLU A 268 -18.89 10.55 -0.99
CA GLU A 268 -20.02 11.34 -1.47
C GLU A 268 -19.69 11.93 -2.85
N GLN A 269 -20.53 11.65 -3.85
CA GLN A 269 -20.32 12.07 -5.25
C GLN A 269 -19.89 13.54 -5.38
N ALA A 270 -20.64 14.45 -4.76
CA ALA A 270 -20.39 15.90 -4.88
C ALA A 270 -19.01 16.31 -4.36
N ASN A 271 -18.51 15.68 -3.29
CA ASN A 271 -17.20 16.00 -2.74
C ASN A 271 -16.06 15.43 -3.59
N ILE A 272 -16.23 14.21 -4.12
CA ILE A 272 -15.26 13.60 -5.06
C ILE A 272 -15.13 14.47 -6.30
N VAL A 273 -16.26 14.85 -6.92
CA VAL A 273 -16.29 15.72 -8.10
C VAL A 273 -15.65 17.08 -7.81
N LYS A 274 -15.96 17.71 -6.68
CA LYS A 274 -15.39 19.00 -6.28
C LYS A 274 -13.86 18.94 -6.19
N LEU A 275 -13.31 17.95 -5.48
CA LEU A 275 -11.87 17.83 -5.27
C LEU A 275 -11.13 17.43 -6.57
N ALA A 276 -11.75 16.61 -7.42
CA ALA A 276 -11.16 16.27 -8.70
C ALA A 276 -11.12 17.49 -9.64
N ARG A 277 -12.20 18.28 -9.71
CA ARG A 277 -12.24 19.52 -10.48
C ARG A 277 -11.19 20.51 -10.01
N GLU A 278 -11.01 20.69 -8.71
CA GLU A 278 -9.93 21.52 -8.17
C GLU A 278 -8.57 21.14 -8.75
N LEU A 279 -8.26 19.82 -8.83
CA LEU A 279 -6.99 19.35 -9.36
C LEU A 279 -6.91 19.35 -10.89
N PHE A 280 -8.04 19.37 -11.60
CA PHE A 280 -8.08 19.47 -13.05
C PHE A 280 -7.99 20.91 -13.56
N ASP A 281 -8.54 21.86 -12.80
CA ASP A 281 -8.75 23.24 -13.22
C ASP A 281 -7.73 24.21 -12.59
N ASP A 282 -7.05 23.82 -11.50
CA ASP A 282 -6.09 24.66 -10.76
C ASP A 282 -4.71 23.98 -10.74
N GLU A 283 -3.82 24.47 -11.60
CA GLU A 283 -2.43 23.98 -11.71
C GLU A 283 -1.62 24.17 -10.41
N ASP A 284 -1.87 25.24 -9.66
CA ASP A 284 -1.17 25.49 -8.39
C ASP A 284 -1.62 24.50 -7.31
N ALA A 285 -2.92 24.19 -7.25
CA ALA A 285 -3.45 23.18 -6.35
C ALA A 285 -2.88 21.79 -6.68
N TYR A 286 -2.80 21.45 -7.96
CA TYR A 286 -2.17 20.21 -8.43
C TYR A 286 -0.68 20.16 -8.06
N ALA A 287 0.09 21.18 -8.43
CA ALA A 287 1.52 21.27 -8.21
C ALA A 287 1.88 21.18 -6.71
N LYS A 288 1.08 21.82 -5.87
CA LYS A 288 1.24 21.76 -4.41
C LYS A 288 1.16 20.33 -3.87
N MET A 289 0.25 19.51 -4.37
CA MET A 289 0.14 18.11 -3.97
C MET A 289 1.23 17.24 -4.61
N ALA A 290 1.49 17.45 -5.89
CA ALA A 290 2.46 16.65 -6.65
C ALA A 290 3.91 16.82 -6.14
N HIS A 291 4.25 18.01 -5.63
CA HIS A 291 5.58 18.32 -5.10
C HIS A 291 5.70 18.23 -3.57
N ALA A 292 4.63 17.83 -2.89
CA ALA A 292 4.68 17.59 -1.45
C ALA A 292 5.62 16.42 -1.12
N VAL A 293 6.34 16.54 -0.01
CA VAL A 293 7.29 15.51 0.41
C VAL A 293 6.55 14.26 0.86
N ASN A 294 6.93 13.11 0.30
CA ASN A 294 6.35 11.83 0.72
C ASN A 294 6.83 11.47 2.14
N PRO A 295 5.93 11.38 3.13
CA PRO A 295 6.32 11.06 4.50
C PRO A 295 6.71 9.59 4.72
N TYR A 296 6.50 8.73 3.71
CA TYR A 296 6.71 7.28 3.85
C TYR A 296 8.02 6.76 3.28
N GLY A 297 8.82 7.56 2.59
CA GLY A 297 10.10 7.07 2.13
C GLY A 297 10.75 7.90 1.02
N ASP A 298 12.02 7.61 0.81
CA ASP A 298 12.90 8.21 -0.20
C ASP A 298 13.56 7.18 -1.14
N GLY A 299 13.08 5.91 -1.11
CA GLY A 299 13.62 4.80 -1.91
C GLY A 299 14.93 4.20 -1.40
N LYS A 300 15.29 4.44 -0.13
CA LYS A 300 16.52 3.91 0.50
C LYS A 300 16.25 3.08 1.75
N THR A 301 15.03 2.67 1.95
CA THR A 301 14.58 1.94 3.14
C THR A 301 15.27 0.59 3.25
N SER A 302 15.29 -0.19 2.17
CA SER A 302 15.92 -1.51 2.14
C SER A 302 17.42 -1.43 2.47
N GLN A 303 18.11 -0.41 1.95
CA GLN A 303 19.52 -0.18 2.27
C GLN A 303 19.72 0.11 3.77
N ARG A 304 18.86 0.93 4.38
CA ARG A 304 18.91 1.22 5.82
C ARG A 304 18.65 -0.01 6.66
N ILE A 305 17.69 -0.86 6.25
CA ILE A 305 17.40 -2.13 6.94
C ILE A 305 18.62 -3.04 6.94
N VAL A 306 19.29 -3.21 5.80
CA VAL A 306 20.52 -3.99 5.70
C VAL A 306 21.60 -3.44 6.64
N GLN A 307 21.81 -2.12 6.64
CA GLN A 307 22.78 -1.47 7.53
C GLN A 307 22.48 -1.70 9.02
N ALA A 308 21.20 -1.68 9.42
CA ALA A 308 20.81 -1.98 10.80
C ALA A 308 21.07 -3.44 11.17
N ILE A 309 20.83 -4.36 10.25
CA ILE A 309 21.13 -5.79 10.45
C ILE A 309 22.64 -6.01 10.55
N GLU A 310 23.44 -5.40 9.68
CA GLU A 310 24.91 -5.44 9.74
C GLU A 310 25.43 -4.92 11.08
N GLN A 311 24.87 -3.82 11.59
CA GLN A 311 25.19 -3.27 12.91
C GLN A 311 24.83 -4.24 14.03
N TYR A 312 23.65 -4.84 13.97
CA TYR A 312 23.19 -5.82 14.96
C TYR A 312 24.14 -7.02 15.09
N PHE A 313 24.68 -7.50 14.00
CA PHE A 313 25.66 -8.59 13.97
C PHE A 313 27.11 -8.14 14.15
N GLY A 314 27.38 -6.85 14.39
CA GLY A 314 28.73 -6.32 14.55
C GLY A 314 29.57 -6.32 13.28
N LEU A 315 28.95 -6.43 12.11
CA LEU A 315 29.60 -6.35 10.80
C LEU A 315 29.85 -4.90 10.37
N ARG A 316 29.26 -3.95 11.10
CA ARG A 316 29.34 -2.52 10.87
C ARG A 316 29.34 -1.78 12.20
N GLU A 317 30.16 -0.72 12.35
CA GLU A 317 30.23 0.11 13.55
C GLU A 317 29.08 1.13 13.60
N ASP A 318 28.85 1.82 12.48
CA ASP A 318 27.82 2.87 12.39
C ASP A 318 26.45 2.29 12.06
N GLY A 319 25.40 2.76 12.73
CA GLY A 319 24.02 2.49 12.37
C GLY A 319 23.57 3.21 11.09
N PRO A 320 22.42 2.86 10.55
CA PRO A 320 21.84 3.57 9.42
C PRO A 320 21.46 5.00 9.79
N ALA A 321 21.63 5.93 8.85
CA ALA A 321 21.05 7.26 9.00
C ALA A 321 19.52 7.16 9.08
N PRO A 322 18.88 7.81 10.06
CA PRO A 322 17.43 7.77 10.17
C PRO A 322 16.76 8.43 8.95
N PHE A 323 15.60 7.92 8.58
CA PHE A 323 14.75 8.60 7.62
C PHE A 323 14.05 9.79 8.30
N ASN A 324 14.25 10.98 7.73
CA ASN A 324 13.56 12.20 8.15
C ASN A 324 12.81 12.72 6.94
N PRO A 325 11.46 12.60 6.91
CA PRO A 325 10.63 13.10 5.83
C PRO A 325 10.59 14.61 5.70
#